data_8ec6f64d1d875f15c9b504f1326ca275
#
_entry.id   8ec6f64d1d875f15c9b504f1326ca275
#
_cell.length_a   1.000
_cell.length_b   1.000
_cell.length_c   1.000
_cell.angle_alpha   90.00
_cell.angle_beta   90.00
_cell.angle_gamma   90.00
#
_symmetry.space_group_name_H-M   'P 1'
#
loop_
_entity.id
_entity.type
_entity.pdbx_description
1 polymer ?
#
loop_
_entity_poly.entity_id
_entity_poly.type
_entity_poly.pdbx_seq_one_letter_code
_entity_poly.pdbx_strand_id
1 'polypeptide(L)'
;MGAGGEDVQLSPAARRMFPYNIECKNLAKIAVYNFYEQAKQHGKYEPVVIMKQNGCQPLAVVNAEHFVEMVIKIEELKNLIDVLTEMKGK
;
A
#
# COMPACT_ATOMS: atom_id res chain seq x y z
N MET A 1 -7.44 15.06 -19.31
CA MET A 1 -7.47 14.92 -18.53
C MET A 1 -6.73 14.61 -17.85
N GLY A 2 -6.56 14.58 -17.80
CA GLY A 2 -5.89 14.09 -17.07
C GLY A 2 -5.89 14.41 -15.95
N ALA A 3 -6.58 14.67 -15.77
CA ALA A 3 -6.68 14.99 -14.71
C ALA A 3 -5.93 14.64 -13.72
N GLY A 4 -5.46 15.16 -13.18
CA GLY A 4 -4.86 14.83 -12.03
C GLY A 4 -5.83 14.62 -11.03
N GLY A 5 -5.48 14.70 -9.91
CA GLY A 5 -6.32 14.55 -8.82
C GLY A 5 -6.47 13.14 -8.43
N GLU A 6 -7.22 12.98 -7.42
CA GLU A 6 -7.41 11.68 -6.85
C GLU A 6 -8.36 10.87 -7.69
N ASP A 7 -7.92 9.71 -8.10
CA ASP A 7 -8.69 8.86 -8.98
C ASP A 7 -9.61 7.92 -8.24
N VAL A 8 -9.34 7.69 -6.96
CA VAL A 8 -10.15 6.76 -6.17
C VAL A 8 -10.64 7.48 -4.93
N GLN A 9 -11.96 7.52 -4.79
CA GLN A 9 -12.58 8.11 -3.61
C GLN A 9 -13.20 7.00 -2.78
N LEU A 10 -12.76 6.91 -1.55
CA LEU A 10 -13.21 5.86 -0.67
C LEU A 10 -14.38 6.36 0.18
N SER A 11 -15.32 5.45 0.46
CA SER A 11 -16.38 5.75 1.40
C SER A 11 -15.76 5.99 2.79
N PRO A 12 -16.50 6.64 3.71
CA PRO A 12 -15.95 6.80 5.06
C PRO A 12 -15.58 5.49 5.74
N ALA A 13 -16.37 4.45 5.51
CA ALA A 13 -16.07 3.14 6.09
C ALA A 13 -14.78 2.56 5.50
N ALA A 14 -14.65 2.63 4.18
CA ALA A 14 -13.45 2.11 3.53
C ALA A 14 -12.22 2.92 3.92
N ARG A 15 -12.38 4.24 4.08
CA ARG A 15 -11.27 5.10 4.47
C ARG A 15 -10.75 4.76 5.87
N ARG A 16 -11.63 4.32 6.75
CA ARG A 16 -11.19 3.90 8.08
C ARG A 16 -10.31 2.66 8.03
N MET A 17 -10.56 1.77 7.08
CA MET A 17 -9.75 0.56 6.93
C MET A 17 -8.53 0.77 6.04
N PHE A 18 -8.56 1.77 5.18
CA PHE A 18 -7.45 2.06 4.28
C PHE A 18 -7.23 3.57 4.24
N PRO A 19 -6.52 4.13 5.22
CA PRO A 19 -6.37 5.58 5.36
C PRO A 19 -5.25 6.14 4.48
N TYR A 20 -5.40 6.00 3.17
CA TYR A 20 -4.41 6.48 2.20
C TYR A 20 -5.08 7.21 1.07
N ASN A 21 -4.41 8.22 0.57
CA ASN A 21 -4.82 8.90 -0.64
C ASN A 21 -4.27 8.11 -1.83
N ILE A 22 -5.14 7.81 -2.77
CA ILE A 22 -4.80 6.93 -3.88
C ILE A 22 -4.78 7.73 -5.18
N GLU A 23 -3.68 7.62 -5.90
CA GLU A 23 -3.60 8.15 -7.25
C GLU A 23 -3.22 7.01 -8.17
N CYS A 24 -3.98 6.83 -9.25
CA CYS A 24 -3.73 5.79 -10.22
C CYS A 24 -3.17 6.40 -11.49
N LYS A 25 -2.20 5.73 -12.07
CA LYS A 25 -1.61 6.12 -13.35
C LYS A 25 -1.61 4.91 -14.25
N ASN A 26 -2.17 5.04 -15.43
CA ASN A 26 -2.19 3.98 -16.41
C ASN A 26 -1.34 4.41 -17.60
N LEU A 27 -0.13 3.92 -17.66
CA LEU A 27 0.83 4.27 -18.69
C LEU A 27 1.11 3.05 -19.55
N ALA A 28 1.35 3.31 -20.85
CA ALA A 28 1.63 2.22 -21.78
C ALA A 28 2.90 1.46 -21.40
N LYS A 29 3.84 2.13 -20.75
CA LYS A 29 5.10 1.51 -20.40
C LYS A 29 5.65 2.12 -19.14
N ILE A 30 6.00 1.27 -18.19
CA ILE A 30 6.56 1.72 -16.92
C ILE A 30 7.75 0.82 -16.59
N ALA A 31 8.95 1.40 -16.56
CA ALA A 31 10.18 0.63 -16.38
C ALA A 31 10.24 -0.09 -15.04
N VAL A 32 9.53 0.41 -14.03
CA VAL A 32 9.59 -0.20 -12.70
C VAL A 32 9.07 -1.64 -12.69
N TYR A 33 8.23 -2.01 -13.65
CA TYR A 33 7.77 -3.40 -13.74
C TYR A 33 8.91 -4.37 -14.01
N ASN A 34 9.91 -3.95 -14.76
CA ASN A 34 11.08 -4.80 -14.99
C ASN A 34 11.83 -5.05 -13.69
N PHE A 35 11.96 -4.04 -12.86
CA PHE A 35 12.62 -4.17 -11.56
C PHE A 35 11.81 -5.08 -10.64
N TYR A 36 10.50 -4.95 -10.68
CA TYR A 36 9.63 -5.79 -9.89
C TYR A 36 9.76 -7.27 -10.28
N GLU A 37 9.78 -7.54 -11.59
CA GLU A 37 9.95 -8.91 -12.06
C GLU A 37 11.32 -9.47 -11.65
N GLN A 38 12.35 -8.65 -11.66
CA GLN A 38 13.66 -9.08 -11.19
C GLN A 38 13.60 -9.46 -9.71
N ALA A 39 12.92 -8.65 -8.90
CA ALA A 39 12.79 -8.95 -7.48
C ALA A 39 12.04 -10.27 -7.27
N LYS A 40 11.02 -10.52 -8.09
CA LYS A 40 10.25 -11.75 -8.02
C LYS A 40 11.12 -12.98 -8.24
N GLN A 41 12.14 -12.86 -9.08
CA GLN A 41 12.99 -13.99 -9.43
C GLN A 41 14.00 -14.35 -8.36
N HIS A 42 14.16 -13.51 -7.33
CA HIS A 42 15.12 -13.78 -6.27
C HIS A 42 14.68 -14.84 -5.28
N GLY A 43 13.42 -15.26 -5.34
CA GLY A 43 12.98 -16.31 -4.44
C GLY A 43 11.48 -16.29 -4.23
N LYS A 44 11.07 -16.91 -3.15
CA LYS A 44 9.66 -17.14 -2.85
C LYS A 44 9.04 -16.09 -1.95
N TYR A 45 9.81 -15.14 -1.49
CA TYR A 45 9.27 -14.09 -0.63
C TYR A 45 8.59 -13.02 -1.46
N GLU A 46 7.72 -12.25 -0.82
CA GLU A 46 6.98 -11.20 -1.51
C GLU A 46 7.94 -10.14 -2.05
N PRO A 47 7.85 -9.82 -3.34
CA PRO A 47 8.80 -8.85 -3.94
C PRO A 47 8.54 -7.44 -3.46
N VAL A 48 9.62 -6.71 -3.23
CA VAL A 48 9.59 -5.28 -2.92
C VAL A 48 10.73 -4.63 -3.68
N VAL A 49 10.44 -3.53 -4.35
CA VAL A 49 11.47 -2.74 -5.02
C VAL A 49 11.61 -1.42 -4.26
N ILE A 50 12.82 -1.14 -3.79
CA ILE A 50 13.11 0.15 -3.16
C ILE A 50 13.79 1.01 -4.21
N MET A 51 13.22 2.16 -4.48
CA MET A 51 13.72 3.07 -5.50
C MET A 51 14.06 4.41 -4.88
N LYS A 52 15.17 4.99 -5.32
CA LYS A 52 15.56 6.29 -4.80
C LYS A 52 16.14 7.13 -5.95
N GLN A 53 15.66 8.35 -6.07
CA GLN A 53 16.22 9.34 -6.96
C GLN A 53 17.09 10.27 -6.15
N ASN A 54 18.17 10.77 -6.75
CA ASN A 54 19.06 11.70 -6.06
C ASN A 54 18.27 12.88 -5.50
N GLY A 55 18.52 13.21 -4.25
CA GLY A 55 17.84 14.31 -3.60
C GLY A 55 16.43 14.04 -3.13
N CYS A 56 15.94 12.81 -3.32
CA CYS A 56 14.58 12.45 -2.93
C CYS A 56 14.59 11.32 -1.90
N GLN A 57 13.47 11.18 -1.22
CA GLN A 57 13.29 10.08 -0.27
C GLN A 57 13.10 8.77 -1.04
N PRO A 58 13.55 7.65 -0.49
CA PRO A 58 13.29 6.37 -1.13
C PRO A 58 11.82 6.00 -1.08
N LEU A 59 11.37 5.31 -2.12
CA LEU A 59 10.00 4.83 -2.21
C LEU A 59 10.02 3.31 -2.35
N ALA A 60 8.96 2.67 -1.89
CA ALA A 60 8.81 1.23 -2.03
C ALA A 60 7.73 0.93 -3.04
N VAL A 61 7.99 -0.03 -3.91
CA VAL A 61 7.02 -0.53 -4.87
C VAL A 61 6.67 -1.96 -4.47
N VAL A 62 5.40 -2.19 -4.23
CA VAL A 62 4.90 -3.50 -3.83
C VAL A 62 3.64 -3.80 -4.64
N ASN A 63 3.24 -5.07 -4.64
CA ASN A 63 1.98 -5.46 -5.26
C ASN A 63 0.84 -4.73 -4.55
N ALA A 64 -0.04 -4.11 -5.33
CA ALA A 64 -1.11 -3.28 -4.75
C ALA A 64 -2.07 -4.09 -3.89
N GLU A 65 -2.44 -5.29 -4.35
CA GLU A 65 -3.33 -6.14 -3.58
C GLU A 65 -2.70 -6.55 -2.26
N HIS A 66 -1.44 -6.93 -2.30
CA HIS A 66 -0.70 -7.31 -1.08
C HIS A 66 -0.64 -6.14 -0.11
N PHE A 67 -0.39 -4.94 -0.62
CA PHE A 67 -0.32 -3.75 0.23
C PHE A 67 -1.65 -3.49 0.93
N VAL A 68 -2.75 -3.57 0.18
CA VAL A 68 -4.08 -3.35 0.75
C VAL A 68 -4.37 -4.39 1.83
N GLU A 69 -4.04 -5.65 1.58
CA GLU A 69 -4.25 -6.71 2.56
C GLU A 69 -3.46 -6.47 3.84
N MET A 70 -2.22 -6.01 3.70
CA MET A 70 -1.41 -5.70 4.88
C MET A 70 -2.01 -4.58 5.71
N VAL A 71 -2.46 -3.52 5.04
CA VAL A 71 -3.05 -2.38 5.73
C VAL A 71 -4.31 -2.80 6.47
N ILE A 72 -5.17 -3.58 5.82
CA ILE A 72 -6.40 -4.05 6.44
C ILE A 72 -6.08 -4.89 7.68
N LYS A 73 -5.11 -5.78 7.58
CA LYS A 73 -4.72 -6.60 8.73
C LYS A 73 -4.22 -5.76 9.89
N ILE A 74 -3.45 -4.73 9.60
CA ILE A 74 -2.95 -3.83 10.64
C ILE A 74 -4.14 -3.14 11.35
N GLU A 75 -5.10 -2.65 10.57
CA GLU A 75 -6.25 -1.99 11.17
C GLU A 75 -7.11 -2.95 11.99
N GLU A 76 -7.27 -4.18 11.51
CA GLU A 76 -8.01 -5.19 12.25
C GLU A 76 -7.32 -5.53 13.57
N LEU A 77 -6.00 -5.67 13.54
CA LEU A 77 -5.24 -5.95 14.76
C LEU A 77 -5.32 -4.80 15.75
N LYS A 78 -5.28 -3.57 15.27
CA LYS A 78 -5.42 -2.41 16.14
C LYS A 78 -6.78 -2.41 16.81
N ASN A 79 -7.83 -2.69 16.06
CA ASN A 79 -9.18 -2.76 16.62
C ASN A 79 -9.29 -3.86 17.68
N LEU A 80 -8.70 -5.02 17.41
CA LEU A 80 -8.71 -6.12 18.35
C LEU A 80 -7.97 -5.75 19.64
N ILE A 81 -6.83 -5.11 19.52
CA ILE A 81 -6.07 -4.68 20.69
C ILE A 81 -6.87 -3.69 21.51
N ASP A 82 -7.56 -2.75 20.85
CA ASP A 82 -8.39 -1.78 21.55
C ASP A 82 -9.48 -2.44 22.35
N VAL A 83 -10.16 -3.42 21.75
CA VAL A 83 -11.23 -4.16 22.42
C VAL A 83 -10.67 -4.91 23.64
N LEU A 84 -9.56 -5.61 23.46
CA LEU A 84 -8.96 -6.38 24.55
C LEU A 84 -8.49 -5.47 25.68
N THR A 85 -7.92 -4.32 25.32
CA THR A 85 -7.45 -3.35 26.31
C THR A 85 -8.63 -2.83 27.12
N GLU A 86 -9.74 -2.52 26.46
CA GLU A 86 -10.94 -2.03 27.13
C GLU A 86 -11.51 -3.09 28.05
N MET A 87 -11.53 -4.34 27.60
CA MET A 87 -12.02 -5.44 28.44
C MET A 87 -11.18 -5.62 29.68
N LYS A 88 -9.85 -5.47 29.56
CA LYS A 88 -8.96 -5.60 30.72
C LYS A 88 -9.07 -4.44 31.68
N GLY A 89 -9.44 -3.28 31.18
CA GLY A 89 -9.59 -2.10 32.01
C GLY A 89 -10.80 -2.11 32.91
N LYS A 90 -11.64 -3.10 32.74
CA LYS A 90 -12.83 -3.25 33.55
C LYS A 90 -12.70 -4.43 34.50
#